data_db793b2b74347993a06697ea082ffb3f
#
_entry.id   db793b2b74347993a06697ea082ffb3f
#
_cell.length_a   1.000
_cell.length_b   1.000
_cell.length_c   1.000
_cell.angle_alpha   90.00
_cell.angle_beta   90.00
_cell.angle_gamma   90.00
#
_symmetry.space_group_name_H-M   'P 1'
#
loop_
_entity.id
_entity.type
_entity.pdbx_description
1 polymer ?
#
loop_
_entity_poly.entity_id
_entity_poly.type
_entity_poly.pdbx_seq_one_letter_code
_entity_poly.pdbx_strand_id
1 'polypeptide(L)'
;MLSPAVVMAEEGDTQEKTEEELAAEAEAQEKAASYEAEIDTNGLEKWPGGPKVYADSAVVMDMESGAILYGKNMDAKHFPASITKLLTTLVALENADLTDKVKFTEDSISFLQYDDAQIGMKVGEELSLEDSLHAVLLASANEVSHAVAESVGELRLGGNYDTFIQKMNDRAKE
;
A
#
# COMPACT_ATOMS: atom_id res chain seq x y z
N MET A 1 -54.42 11.75 54.22
CA MET A 1 -53.26 12.48 53.68
C MET A 1 -52.36 11.50 53.02
N LEU A 2 -52.40 11.41 51.71
CA LEU A 2 -51.55 10.52 50.89
C LEU A 2 -50.43 11.38 50.33
N SER A 3 -49.17 10.99 50.62
CA SER A 3 -47.97 11.64 50.13
C SER A 3 -47.67 11.12 48.71
N PRO A 4 -47.33 11.93 47.74
CA PRO A 4 -46.94 11.44 46.41
C PRO A 4 -45.48 10.96 46.44
N ALA A 5 -45.27 9.73 45.99
CA ALA A 5 -43.93 9.20 45.70
C ALA A 5 -43.36 9.93 44.47
N VAL A 6 -42.23 10.58 44.65
CA VAL A 6 -41.42 11.11 43.56
C VAL A 6 -40.67 9.94 42.94
N VAL A 7 -41.00 9.61 41.70
CA VAL A 7 -40.21 8.72 40.87
C VAL A 7 -39.08 9.56 40.30
N MET A 8 -37.87 9.33 40.80
CA MET A 8 -36.65 9.84 40.17
C MET A 8 -36.40 9.03 38.92
N ALA A 9 -36.49 9.68 37.75
CA ALA A 9 -36.00 9.09 36.51
C ALA A 9 -34.48 9.10 36.56
N GLU A 10 -33.88 7.93 36.42
CA GLU A 10 -32.44 7.82 36.14
C GLU A 10 -32.21 8.43 34.76
N GLU A 11 -31.55 9.59 34.71
CA GLU A 11 -30.95 10.11 33.50
C GLU A 11 -29.80 9.15 33.12
N GLY A 12 -30.03 8.32 32.12
CA GLY A 12 -28.99 7.54 31.47
C GLY A 12 -27.96 8.47 30.86
N ASP A 13 -26.77 8.47 31.41
CA ASP A 13 -25.61 9.17 30.93
C ASP A 13 -25.19 8.56 29.56
N THR A 14 -25.80 9.04 28.49
CA THR A 14 -25.36 8.75 27.13
C THR A 14 -24.15 9.63 26.87
N GLN A 15 -22.95 9.16 27.29
CA GLN A 15 -21.72 9.79 26.84
C GLN A 15 -21.66 9.74 25.31
N GLU A 16 -21.66 10.91 24.69
CA GLU A 16 -21.38 11.00 23.25
C GLU A 16 -19.95 10.47 23.00
N LYS A 17 -19.84 9.45 22.13
CA LYS A 17 -18.56 8.90 21.74
C LYS A 17 -17.69 9.96 21.06
N THR A 18 -16.42 9.94 21.35
CA THR A 18 -15.45 10.81 20.69
C THR A 18 -15.28 10.41 19.21
N GLU A 19 -14.79 11.33 18.39
CA GLU A 19 -14.48 11.04 16.97
C GLU A 19 -13.50 9.87 16.83
N GLU A 20 -12.54 9.75 17.75
CA GLU A 20 -11.57 8.66 17.78
C GLU A 20 -12.24 7.30 18.08
N GLU A 21 -13.17 7.26 19.04
CA GLU A 21 -13.93 6.05 19.36
C GLU A 21 -14.84 5.61 18.21
N LEU A 22 -15.46 6.57 17.50
CA LEU A 22 -16.29 6.28 16.34
C LEU A 22 -15.44 5.77 15.16
N ALA A 23 -14.26 6.35 14.95
CA ALA A 23 -13.31 5.89 13.93
C ALA A 23 -12.79 4.47 14.22
N ALA A 24 -12.45 4.18 15.49
CA ALA A 24 -12.00 2.86 15.90
C ALA A 24 -13.11 1.78 15.76
N GLU A 25 -14.35 2.14 16.07
CA GLU A 25 -15.50 1.23 15.86
C GLU A 25 -15.76 0.97 14.37
N ALA A 26 -15.67 2.01 13.54
CA ALA A 26 -15.83 1.89 12.09
C ALA A 26 -14.75 0.96 11.50
N GLU A 27 -13.49 1.15 11.90
CA GLU A 27 -12.38 0.29 11.49
C GLU A 27 -12.57 -1.16 11.95
N ALA A 28 -13.03 -1.37 13.19
CA ALA A 28 -13.30 -2.70 13.70
C ALA A 28 -14.46 -3.40 12.97
N GLN A 29 -15.50 -2.65 12.59
CA GLN A 29 -16.62 -3.17 11.80
C GLN A 29 -16.17 -3.53 10.37
N GLU A 30 -15.36 -2.69 9.74
CA GLU A 30 -14.81 -2.94 8.42
C GLU A 30 -13.92 -4.20 8.39
N LYS A 31 -13.03 -4.33 9.38
CA LYS A 31 -12.20 -5.54 9.56
C LYS A 31 -13.04 -6.79 9.78
N ALA A 32 -14.10 -6.71 10.58
CA ALA A 32 -15.00 -7.84 10.82
C ALA A 32 -15.77 -8.22 9.55
N ALA A 33 -16.29 -7.25 8.82
CA ALA A 33 -16.96 -7.47 7.54
C ALA A 33 -16.02 -8.10 6.51
N SER A 34 -14.79 -7.59 6.42
CA SER A 34 -13.78 -8.17 5.55
C SER A 34 -13.44 -9.62 5.93
N TYR A 35 -13.30 -9.94 7.23
CA TYR A 35 -13.04 -11.30 7.68
C TYR A 35 -14.17 -12.28 7.32
N GLU A 36 -15.43 -11.85 7.34
CA GLU A 36 -16.60 -12.66 7.00
C GLU A 36 -16.91 -12.67 5.50
N ALA A 37 -16.23 -11.86 4.69
CA ALA A 37 -16.45 -11.79 3.25
C ALA A 37 -16.15 -13.13 2.56
N GLU A 38 -16.86 -13.38 1.47
CA GLU A 38 -16.71 -14.60 0.67
C GLU A 38 -15.31 -14.71 0.06
N ILE A 39 -14.81 -15.94 0.01
CA ILE A 39 -13.55 -16.28 -0.66
C ILE A 39 -13.93 -16.82 -2.04
N ASP A 40 -13.57 -16.09 -3.10
CA ASP A 40 -13.97 -16.38 -4.48
C ASP A 40 -13.62 -17.81 -4.92
N THR A 41 -12.43 -18.28 -4.51
CA THR A 41 -11.96 -19.64 -4.84
C THR A 41 -12.70 -20.76 -4.10
N ASN A 42 -13.43 -20.46 -3.02
CA ASN A 42 -14.25 -21.47 -2.33
C ASN A 42 -15.45 -21.94 -3.15
N GLY A 43 -15.87 -21.15 -4.15
CA GLY A 43 -16.90 -21.53 -5.10
C GLY A 43 -16.44 -22.53 -6.18
N LEU A 44 -15.15 -22.82 -6.29
CA LEU A 44 -14.60 -23.70 -7.32
C LEU A 44 -14.81 -25.18 -6.96
N GLU A 45 -15.37 -25.95 -7.89
CA GLU A 45 -15.61 -27.37 -7.67
C GLU A 45 -14.31 -28.15 -7.45
N LYS A 46 -14.25 -28.94 -6.37
CA LYS A 46 -13.07 -29.74 -5.97
C LYS A 46 -11.84 -28.93 -5.59
N TRP A 47 -11.96 -27.62 -5.38
CA TRP A 47 -10.88 -26.80 -4.87
C TRP A 47 -10.90 -26.79 -3.34
N PRO A 48 -9.71 -26.86 -2.66
CA PRO A 48 -9.66 -26.78 -1.20
C PRO A 48 -10.17 -25.42 -0.72
N GLY A 49 -10.97 -25.42 0.34
CA GLY A 49 -11.39 -24.18 0.98
C GLY A 49 -10.20 -23.39 1.53
N GLY A 50 -10.17 -22.10 1.29
CA GLY A 50 -9.16 -21.20 1.80
C GLY A 50 -9.46 -20.71 3.22
N PRO A 51 -8.43 -20.32 4.02
CA PRO A 51 -8.62 -19.72 5.32
C PRO A 51 -9.23 -18.32 5.19
N LYS A 52 -10.03 -17.90 6.17
CA LYS A 52 -10.46 -16.51 6.29
C LYS A 52 -9.27 -15.62 6.65
N VAL A 53 -9.20 -14.45 6.05
CA VAL A 53 -8.19 -13.42 6.31
C VAL A 53 -8.86 -12.06 6.50
N TYR A 54 -8.25 -11.20 7.32
CA TYR A 54 -8.73 -9.84 7.58
C TYR A 54 -8.46 -8.87 6.43
N ALA A 55 -7.55 -9.25 5.50
CA ALA A 55 -7.29 -8.42 4.34
C ALA A 55 -8.55 -8.26 3.49
N ASP A 56 -8.81 -7.04 3.02
CA ASP A 56 -9.98 -6.73 2.18
C ASP A 56 -9.88 -7.44 0.83
N SER A 57 -8.68 -7.54 0.26
CA SER A 57 -8.39 -8.37 -0.90
C SER A 57 -7.14 -9.21 -0.68
N ALA A 58 -7.12 -10.40 -1.23
CA ALA A 58 -5.97 -11.29 -1.18
C ALA A 58 -5.92 -12.21 -2.39
N VAL A 59 -4.71 -12.52 -2.86
CA VAL A 59 -4.48 -13.47 -3.94
C VAL A 59 -3.23 -14.30 -3.66
N VAL A 60 -3.30 -15.59 -3.95
CA VAL A 60 -2.14 -16.47 -4.05
C VAL A 60 -2.18 -17.13 -5.43
N MET A 61 -1.08 -17.03 -6.15
CA MET A 61 -0.94 -17.53 -7.51
C MET A 61 0.28 -18.44 -7.60
N ASP A 62 0.14 -19.54 -8.32
CA ASP A 62 1.27 -20.36 -8.71
C ASP A 62 2.09 -19.67 -9.80
N MET A 63 3.39 -19.48 -9.57
CA MET A 63 4.26 -18.71 -10.46
C MET A 63 4.53 -19.38 -11.81
N GLU A 64 4.48 -20.71 -11.89
CA GLU A 64 4.78 -21.43 -13.13
C GLU A 64 3.57 -21.53 -14.03
N SER A 65 2.42 -21.88 -13.47
CA SER A 65 1.19 -22.09 -14.22
C SER A 65 0.30 -20.86 -14.35
N GLY A 66 0.48 -19.86 -13.50
CA GLY A 66 -0.43 -18.71 -13.38
C GLY A 66 -1.76 -19.05 -12.70
N ALA A 67 -1.92 -20.28 -12.16
CA ALA A 67 -3.16 -20.70 -11.51
C ALA A 67 -3.40 -19.93 -10.21
N ILE A 68 -4.59 -19.38 -10.04
CA ILE A 68 -5.02 -18.75 -8.79
C ILE A 68 -5.37 -19.84 -7.78
N LEU A 69 -4.56 -19.95 -6.73
CA LEU A 69 -4.74 -20.93 -5.65
C LEU A 69 -5.68 -20.43 -4.57
N TYR A 70 -5.71 -19.13 -4.35
CA TYR A 70 -6.59 -18.45 -3.42
C TYR A 70 -6.95 -17.08 -3.98
N GLY A 71 -8.20 -16.73 -3.98
CA GLY A 71 -8.70 -15.42 -4.38
C GLY A 71 -9.79 -14.96 -3.42
N LYS A 72 -9.68 -13.74 -2.95
CA LYS A 72 -10.67 -13.04 -2.17
C LYS A 72 -10.73 -11.61 -2.69
N ASN A 73 -11.88 -11.19 -3.22
CA ASN A 73 -12.09 -9.84 -3.73
C ASN A 73 -10.90 -9.34 -4.58
N MET A 74 -10.31 -10.25 -5.37
CA MET A 74 -9.00 -10.03 -6.01
C MET A 74 -9.04 -9.03 -7.16
N ASP A 75 -10.22 -8.76 -7.72
CA ASP A 75 -10.45 -7.81 -8.82
C ASP A 75 -10.84 -6.41 -8.32
N ALA A 76 -10.95 -6.21 -7.01
CA ALA A 76 -11.26 -4.92 -6.43
C ALA A 76 -10.09 -3.94 -6.59
N LYS A 77 -10.44 -2.67 -6.82
CA LYS A 77 -9.45 -1.60 -6.95
C LYS A 77 -9.10 -1.06 -5.57
N HIS A 78 -7.82 -1.12 -5.24
CA HIS A 78 -7.26 -0.59 -4.01
C HIS A 78 -6.11 0.38 -4.29
N PHE A 79 -5.78 1.20 -3.29
CA PHE A 79 -4.51 1.91 -3.27
C PHE A 79 -3.42 0.92 -2.83
N PRO A 80 -2.47 0.57 -3.70
CA PRO A 80 -1.50 -0.50 -3.41
C PRO A 80 -0.43 -0.09 -2.40
N ALA A 81 -0.39 1.18 -2.00
CA ALA A 81 0.62 1.72 -1.10
C ALA A 81 2.03 1.27 -1.50
N SER A 82 2.85 0.80 -0.56
CA SER A 82 4.24 0.40 -0.84
C SER A 82 4.39 -0.84 -1.73
N ILE A 83 3.32 -1.58 -2.04
CA ILE A 83 3.38 -2.64 -3.06
C ILE A 83 3.78 -2.06 -4.43
N THR A 84 3.45 -0.80 -4.70
CA THR A 84 3.89 -0.06 -5.90
C THR A 84 5.41 -0.13 -6.10
N LYS A 85 6.20 -0.20 -5.03
CA LYS A 85 7.66 -0.24 -5.08
C LYS A 85 8.23 -1.51 -5.76
N LEU A 86 7.46 -2.59 -5.78
CA LEU A 86 7.81 -3.78 -6.57
C LEU A 86 7.84 -3.46 -8.08
N LEU A 87 6.83 -2.72 -8.54
CA LEU A 87 6.77 -2.30 -9.95
C LEU A 87 7.83 -1.25 -10.27
N THR A 88 8.08 -0.30 -9.37
CA THR A 88 9.19 0.66 -9.50
C THR A 88 10.53 -0.07 -9.66
N THR A 89 10.80 -1.05 -8.80
CA THR A 89 12.02 -1.86 -8.85
C THR A 89 12.12 -2.66 -10.15
N LEU A 90 11.05 -3.31 -10.56
CA LEU A 90 11.01 -4.09 -11.80
C LEU A 90 11.32 -3.22 -13.02
N VAL A 91 10.64 -2.08 -13.16
CA VAL A 91 10.86 -1.16 -14.28
C VAL A 91 12.29 -0.59 -14.28
N ALA A 92 12.84 -0.28 -13.11
CA ALA A 92 14.22 0.17 -13.00
C ALA A 92 15.20 -0.91 -13.45
N LEU A 93 15.04 -2.18 -13.01
CA LEU A 93 15.88 -3.30 -13.40
C LEU A 93 15.80 -3.65 -14.89
N GLU A 94 14.65 -3.46 -15.51
CA GLU A 94 14.45 -3.71 -16.94
C GLU A 94 15.07 -2.64 -17.84
N ASN A 95 15.34 -1.44 -17.32
CA ASN A 95 15.73 -0.30 -18.15
C ASN A 95 17.07 0.36 -17.79
N ALA A 96 17.70 -0.03 -16.66
CA ALA A 96 18.91 0.64 -16.16
C ALA A 96 19.94 -0.36 -15.65
N ASP A 97 21.19 0.05 -15.55
CA ASP A 97 22.29 -0.74 -14.99
C ASP A 97 22.38 -0.51 -13.49
N LEU A 98 22.68 -1.57 -12.71
CA LEU A 98 22.79 -1.48 -11.24
C LEU A 98 23.88 -0.48 -10.77
N THR A 99 24.83 -0.14 -11.64
CA THR A 99 25.89 0.84 -11.37
C THR A 99 25.49 2.29 -11.71
N ASP A 100 24.34 2.51 -12.33
CA ASP A 100 23.86 3.85 -12.64
C ASP A 100 23.72 4.69 -11.36
N LYS A 101 23.89 6.00 -11.48
CA LYS A 101 23.76 6.90 -10.34
C LYS A 101 22.34 7.40 -10.20
N VAL A 102 21.79 7.20 -9.02
CA VAL A 102 20.53 7.78 -8.58
C VAL A 102 20.85 9.03 -7.78
N LYS A 103 20.44 10.18 -8.29
CA LYS A 103 20.68 11.49 -7.69
C LYS A 103 19.44 11.99 -6.98
N PHE A 104 19.64 12.50 -5.76
CA PHE A 104 18.55 13.07 -4.96
C PHE A 104 18.38 14.56 -5.26
N THR A 105 17.21 14.91 -5.77
CA THR A 105 16.81 16.27 -6.12
C THR A 105 15.95 16.89 -5.01
N GLU A 106 15.61 18.17 -5.14
CA GLU A 106 14.63 18.81 -4.26
C GLU A 106 13.26 18.11 -4.39
N ASP A 107 12.88 17.71 -5.61
CA ASP A 107 11.59 17.07 -5.87
C ASP A 107 11.49 15.70 -5.20
N SER A 108 12.60 14.94 -5.15
CA SER A 108 12.62 13.63 -4.48
C SER A 108 12.61 13.71 -2.94
N ILE A 109 12.86 14.87 -2.36
CA ILE A 109 12.98 15.06 -0.90
C ILE A 109 11.84 15.88 -0.30
N SER A 110 11.42 16.98 -0.97
CA SER A 110 10.55 18.00 -0.38
C SER A 110 9.11 17.54 -0.08
N PHE A 111 8.65 16.47 -0.71
CA PHE A 111 7.30 15.93 -0.49
C PHE A 111 7.17 15.08 0.79
N LEU A 112 8.30 14.67 1.39
CA LEU A 112 8.28 13.79 2.57
C LEU A 112 7.59 14.44 3.77
N GLN A 113 6.77 13.63 4.44
CA GLN A 113 6.17 13.98 5.72
C GLN A 113 6.99 13.33 6.87
N TYR A 114 6.73 13.75 8.10
CA TYR A 114 7.50 13.32 9.28
C TYR A 114 7.48 11.80 9.52
N ASP A 115 6.38 11.15 9.20
CA ASP A 115 6.15 9.71 9.40
C ASP A 115 6.36 8.85 8.15
N ASP A 116 6.80 9.46 7.04
CA ASP A 116 7.11 8.72 5.83
C ASP A 116 8.30 7.77 6.01
N ALA A 117 8.18 6.57 5.43
CA ALA A 117 9.29 5.63 5.35
C ALA A 117 10.42 6.21 4.48
N GLN A 118 11.59 6.43 5.06
CA GLN A 118 12.74 7.07 4.44
C GLN A 118 14.07 6.58 5.06
N ILE A 119 15.19 6.83 4.38
CA ILE A 119 16.53 6.56 4.88
C ILE A 119 17.31 7.86 5.17
N GLY A 120 16.69 9.03 5.00
CA GLY A 120 17.22 10.34 5.36
C GLY A 120 18.22 10.92 4.36
N MET A 121 18.05 10.64 3.07
CA MET A 121 18.87 11.23 2.01
C MET A 121 18.65 12.73 1.89
N LYS A 122 19.68 13.42 1.40
CA LYS A 122 19.67 14.88 1.23
C LYS A 122 19.85 15.25 -0.24
N VAL A 123 19.34 16.42 -0.58
CA VAL A 123 19.51 17.00 -1.92
C VAL A 123 20.99 17.05 -2.32
N GLY A 124 21.29 16.53 -3.49
CA GLY A 124 22.63 16.47 -4.07
C GLY A 124 23.43 15.21 -3.72
N GLU A 125 22.96 14.37 -2.79
CA GLU A 125 23.56 13.05 -2.56
C GLU A 125 23.26 12.10 -3.73
N GLU A 126 24.07 11.04 -3.82
CA GLU A 126 23.92 10.02 -4.85
C GLU A 126 24.12 8.62 -4.25
N LEU A 127 23.36 7.66 -4.75
CA LEU A 127 23.57 6.23 -4.53
C LEU A 127 23.77 5.50 -5.86
N SER A 128 24.27 4.27 -5.80
CA SER A 128 24.13 3.36 -6.95
C SER A 128 22.67 2.95 -7.10
N LEU A 129 22.24 2.53 -8.29
CA LEU A 129 20.91 1.97 -8.47
C LEU A 129 20.73 0.72 -7.59
N GLU A 130 21.76 -0.12 -7.45
CA GLU A 130 21.72 -1.31 -6.60
C GLU A 130 21.39 -0.95 -5.14
N ASP A 131 22.13 0.00 -4.54
CA ASP A 131 21.89 0.44 -3.16
C ASP A 131 20.52 1.11 -3.02
N SER A 132 20.11 1.87 -4.04
CA SER A 132 18.79 2.51 -4.08
C SER A 132 17.67 1.47 -4.07
N LEU A 133 17.77 0.41 -4.87
CA LEU A 133 16.75 -0.65 -4.90
C LEU A 133 16.71 -1.44 -3.57
N HIS A 134 17.85 -1.65 -2.93
CA HIS A 134 17.86 -2.19 -1.57
C HIS A 134 17.13 -1.28 -0.57
N ALA A 135 17.36 0.03 -0.61
CA ALA A 135 16.66 0.98 0.24
C ALA A 135 15.14 1.03 -0.05
N VAL A 136 14.76 0.97 -1.33
CA VAL A 136 13.35 0.90 -1.76
C VAL A 136 12.65 -0.32 -1.20
N LEU A 137 13.27 -1.50 -1.30
CA LEU A 137 12.61 -2.76 -0.92
C LEU A 137 12.72 -3.10 0.57
N LEU A 138 13.85 -2.78 1.23
CA LEU A 138 14.08 -3.14 2.63
C LEU A 138 13.57 -2.09 3.62
N ALA A 139 13.78 -0.80 3.31
CA ALA A 139 13.34 0.32 4.14
C ALA A 139 12.04 0.96 3.63
N SER A 140 11.52 0.53 2.49
CA SER A 140 10.36 1.16 1.84
C SER A 140 10.55 2.67 1.61
N ALA A 141 11.79 3.13 1.37
CA ALA A 141 12.16 4.54 1.30
C ALA A 141 11.44 5.28 0.18
N ASN A 142 10.65 6.28 0.53
CA ASN A 142 9.81 7.02 -0.42
C ASN A 142 10.66 7.94 -1.30
N GLU A 143 11.61 8.69 -0.71
CA GLU A 143 12.51 9.58 -1.42
C GLU A 143 13.39 8.82 -2.42
N VAL A 144 13.81 7.62 -2.04
CA VAL A 144 14.64 6.80 -2.92
C VAL A 144 13.84 6.27 -4.11
N SER A 145 12.59 5.85 -3.88
CA SER A 145 11.69 5.45 -4.98
C SER A 145 11.46 6.57 -5.99
N HIS A 146 11.29 7.80 -5.50
CA HIS A 146 11.13 8.98 -6.35
C HIS A 146 12.41 9.28 -7.13
N ALA A 147 13.55 9.33 -6.45
CA ALA A 147 14.85 9.59 -7.06
C ALA A 147 15.23 8.52 -8.13
N VAL A 148 14.88 7.24 -7.90
CA VAL A 148 15.03 6.18 -8.89
C VAL A 148 14.20 6.49 -10.14
N ALA A 149 12.93 6.89 -9.98
CA ALA A 149 12.05 7.20 -11.10
C ALA A 149 12.56 8.41 -11.90
N GLU A 150 13.03 9.48 -11.23
CA GLU A 150 13.65 10.62 -11.89
C GLU A 150 14.92 10.21 -12.66
N SER A 151 15.87 9.57 -11.97
CA SER A 151 17.18 9.27 -12.56
C SER A 151 17.07 8.27 -13.72
N VAL A 152 16.28 7.21 -13.60
CA VAL A 152 16.07 6.26 -14.70
C VAL A 152 15.28 6.90 -15.84
N GLY A 153 14.27 7.72 -15.52
CA GLY A 153 13.52 8.49 -16.49
C GLY A 153 14.42 9.37 -17.37
N GLU A 154 15.36 10.08 -16.75
CA GLU A 154 16.30 10.96 -17.45
C GLU A 154 17.39 10.18 -18.19
N LEU A 155 18.08 9.27 -17.50
CA LEU A 155 19.29 8.62 -18.02
C LEU A 155 19.00 7.55 -19.07
N ARG A 156 17.87 6.84 -18.95
CA ARG A 156 17.60 5.61 -19.69
C ARG A 156 16.35 5.68 -20.57
N LEU A 157 15.33 6.43 -20.16
CA LEU A 157 14.06 6.52 -20.90
C LEU A 157 13.95 7.77 -21.78
N GLY A 158 14.94 8.67 -21.71
CA GLY A 158 15.01 9.88 -22.54
C GLY A 158 13.96 10.94 -22.19
N GLY A 159 13.47 10.94 -20.95
CA GLY A 159 12.45 11.88 -20.48
C GLY A 159 12.71 12.35 -19.04
N ASN A 160 11.78 12.10 -18.14
CA ASN A 160 11.78 12.57 -16.75
C ASN A 160 11.03 11.59 -15.84
N TYR A 161 10.71 12.04 -14.63
CA TYR A 161 9.87 11.30 -13.68
C TYR A 161 8.56 10.79 -14.31
N ASP A 162 7.81 11.66 -15.00
CA ASP A 162 6.55 11.29 -15.64
C ASP A 162 6.71 10.19 -16.70
N THR A 163 7.85 10.20 -17.42
CA THR A 163 8.18 9.16 -18.40
C THR A 163 8.36 7.81 -17.72
N PHE A 164 8.99 7.77 -16.55
CA PHE A 164 9.11 6.55 -15.76
C PHE A 164 7.75 6.07 -15.25
N ILE A 165 6.90 6.98 -14.74
CA ILE A 165 5.54 6.64 -14.30
C ILE A 165 4.70 6.10 -15.46
N GLN A 166 4.83 6.69 -16.65
CA GLN A 166 4.14 6.16 -17.83
C GLN A 166 4.64 4.74 -18.18
N LYS A 167 5.94 4.49 -18.09
CA LYS A 167 6.51 3.15 -18.30
C LYS A 167 6.00 2.14 -17.27
N MET A 168 5.85 2.54 -16.00
CA MET A 168 5.21 1.69 -14.97
C MET A 168 3.76 1.34 -15.35
N ASN A 169 2.96 2.34 -15.77
CA ASN A 169 1.58 2.12 -16.18
C ASN A 169 1.46 1.20 -17.40
N ASP A 170 2.39 1.28 -18.33
CA ASP A 170 2.40 0.41 -19.51
C ASP A 170 2.81 -1.01 -19.14
N ARG A 171 3.84 -1.15 -18.29
CA ARG A 171 4.29 -2.45 -17.78
C ARG A 171 3.23 -3.19 -16.95
N ALA A 172 2.43 -2.45 -16.20
CA ALA A 172 1.33 -3.02 -15.41
C ALA A 172 0.17 -3.56 -16.25
N LYS A 173 0.08 -3.26 -17.54
CA LYS A 173 -0.93 -3.78 -18.47
C LYS A 173 -0.50 -5.06 -19.19
N GLU A 174 0.80 -5.37 -19.18
CA GLU A 174 1.39 -6.57 -19.79
C GLU A 174 1.20 -7.81 -18.92
#